data_74cb6d8c8141392c66c46386e38c458d
#
_entry.id   74cb6d8c8141392c66c46386e38c458d
#
_cell.length_a   1.000
_cell.length_b   1.000
_cell.length_c   1.000
_cell.angle_alpha   90.00
_cell.angle_beta   90.00
_cell.angle_gamma   90.00
#
_symmetry.space_group_name_H-M   'P 1'
#
loop_
_entity.id
_entity.type
_entity.pdbx_description
1 polymer ?
#
loop_
_entity_poly.entity_id
_entity_poly.type
_entity_poly.pdbx_seq_one_letter_code
_entity_poly.pdbx_strand_id
1 'polypeptide(L)'
;MESELMKKTLSLILALLIMLMSFGAYASDVPATEETTPVPTEEPTPSPTPLPTATPTVEPLPPFPESPTDIHVKEEDGGEFRSLPLDIEQGGAKLVPFTYTSDISVYEDPSIRVEYHRVNGGKTWGVVYYFADIQIKEPTQMRTSFATNTTKFNPNAKKTVRAISARLNPVIAINGDFFAGFSGNAFVLRQGDVYRDSCEPNFDVLLVDEEGDFHVITADQDLASIDKTTIDGKKVINAFQFGPALVVDGQPVEDEKLVDRAHSPRDAQPDMANQRMGIMQLGKLHYMVLTCAHYGLTLPRFRDLAMYVSNYQASTIYTLDGGNSSQMIFLGRKKNNTDTNPDTAKDKEGERPVTDIIYFASSWFTK
;
A
#
# COMPACT_ATOMS: atom_id res chain seq x y z
N MET A 1 -47.29 14.39 -21.56
CA MET A 1 -46.59 13.49 -20.63
C MET A 1 -46.85 12.02 -20.93
N GLU A 2 -48.09 11.59 -21.20
CA GLU A 2 -48.43 10.22 -21.58
C GLU A 2 -47.86 9.72 -22.92
N SER A 3 -47.71 10.59 -23.91
CA SER A 3 -47.18 10.24 -25.25
C SER A 3 -45.68 9.89 -25.25
N GLU A 4 -44.88 10.50 -24.37
CA GLU A 4 -43.47 10.18 -24.25
C GLU A 4 -43.19 8.89 -23.49
N LEU A 5 -44.03 8.58 -22.49
CA LEU A 5 -43.95 7.34 -21.73
C LEU A 5 -44.31 6.14 -22.62
N MET A 6 -45.31 6.29 -23.45
CA MET A 6 -45.76 5.25 -24.40
C MET A 6 -44.70 4.92 -25.45
N LYS A 7 -43.95 5.95 -25.94
CA LYS A 7 -42.83 5.75 -26.88
C LYS A 7 -41.66 5.02 -26.28
N LYS A 8 -41.31 5.31 -25.02
CA LYS A 8 -40.24 4.61 -24.27
C LYS A 8 -40.61 3.15 -24.00
N THR A 9 -41.86 2.88 -23.63
CA THR A 9 -42.34 1.51 -23.38
C THR A 9 -42.35 0.69 -24.68
N LEU A 10 -42.78 1.26 -25.80
CA LEU A 10 -42.79 0.59 -27.10
C LEU A 10 -41.34 0.28 -27.59
N SER A 11 -40.41 1.17 -27.37
CA SER A 11 -38.99 0.96 -27.71
C SER A 11 -38.34 -0.15 -26.89
N LEU A 12 -38.70 -0.29 -25.62
CA LEU A 12 -38.21 -1.37 -24.74
C LEU A 12 -38.75 -2.74 -25.14
N ILE A 13 -40.03 -2.81 -25.53
CA ILE A 13 -40.68 -4.06 -26.00
C ILE A 13 -40.07 -4.48 -27.35
N LEU A 14 -39.78 -3.56 -28.24
CA LEU A 14 -39.16 -3.88 -29.53
C LEU A 14 -37.73 -4.38 -29.38
N ALA A 15 -36.94 -3.82 -28.44
CA ALA A 15 -35.60 -4.30 -28.13
C ALA A 15 -35.60 -5.72 -27.52
N LEU A 16 -36.60 -6.05 -26.69
CA LEU A 16 -36.78 -7.38 -26.09
C LEU A 16 -37.17 -8.42 -27.13
N LEU A 17 -38.03 -8.07 -28.11
CA LEU A 17 -38.44 -8.95 -29.21
C LEU A 17 -37.28 -9.27 -30.17
N ILE A 18 -36.37 -8.32 -30.44
CA ILE A 18 -35.20 -8.55 -31.28
C ILE A 18 -34.18 -9.47 -30.57
N MET A 19 -34.08 -9.41 -29.24
CA MET A 19 -33.25 -10.32 -28.46
C MET A 19 -33.76 -11.75 -28.41
N LEU A 20 -35.06 -11.95 -28.50
CA LEU A 20 -35.69 -13.28 -28.51
C LEU A 20 -35.67 -13.99 -29.87
N MET A 21 -35.46 -13.24 -30.96
CA MET A 21 -35.37 -13.83 -32.33
C MET A 21 -33.97 -14.28 -32.74
N SER A 22 -32.95 -14.04 -31.92
CA SER A 22 -31.57 -14.46 -32.19
C SER A 22 -31.17 -15.82 -31.59
N PHE A 23 -32.10 -16.55 -30.95
CA PHE A 23 -31.83 -17.85 -30.34
C PHE A 23 -32.56 -19.04 -30.99
N GLY A 24 -33.02 -18.91 -32.21
CA GLY A 24 -33.75 -19.95 -32.90
C GLY A 24 -33.26 -20.23 -34.31
N ALA A 25 -32.16 -20.94 -34.50
CA ALA A 25 -31.88 -21.71 -35.71
C ALA A 25 -30.50 -22.38 -35.64
N TYR A 26 -30.36 -23.50 -34.99
CA TYR A 26 -29.37 -24.54 -35.32
C TYR A 26 -29.89 -25.87 -34.77
N ALA A 27 -30.67 -26.54 -35.54
CA ALA A 27 -30.94 -27.97 -35.36
C ALA A 27 -31.09 -28.62 -36.74
N SER A 28 -30.46 -29.74 -36.84
CA SER A 28 -30.60 -30.83 -37.82
C SER A 28 -29.73 -30.74 -39.07
N ASP A 29 -28.69 -31.62 -39.06
CA ASP A 29 -28.59 -32.70 -40.02
C ASP A 29 -27.55 -33.71 -39.52
N VAL A 30 -28.04 -34.90 -39.12
CA VAL A 30 -27.19 -36.07 -38.84
C VAL A 30 -27.35 -37.03 -40.03
N PRO A 31 -26.28 -37.31 -40.76
CA PRO A 31 -26.30 -38.46 -41.69
C PRO A 31 -25.94 -39.74 -40.95
N ALA A 32 -26.53 -40.82 -41.43
CA ALA A 32 -26.49 -42.16 -40.88
C ALA A 32 -25.10 -42.78 -40.78
N THR A 33 -24.95 -43.61 -39.78
CA THR A 33 -23.86 -44.49 -39.42
C THR A 33 -23.31 -45.34 -40.55
N GLU A 34 -22.02 -45.22 -40.82
CA GLU A 34 -21.19 -46.33 -41.36
C GLU A 34 -20.38 -46.96 -40.22
N GLU A 35 -20.50 -48.28 -40.17
CA GLU A 35 -19.82 -49.19 -39.24
C GLU A 35 -18.33 -49.25 -39.61
N THR A 36 -17.45 -48.67 -38.82
CA THR A 36 -16.01 -48.80 -38.98
C THR A 36 -15.40 -49.59 -37.82
N THR A 37 -14.67 -50.64 -38.21
CA THR A 37 -13.83 -51.52 -37.40
C THR A 37 -12.94 -50.76 -36.42
N PRO A 38 -12.68 -51.29 -35.21
CA PRO A 38 -11.87 -50.63 -34.21
C PRO A 38 -10.38 -50.55 -34.63
N VAL A 39 -9.87 -49.32 -34.72
CA VAL A 39 -8.45 -49.03 -34.82
C VAL A 39 -7.84 -49.20 -33.43
N PRO A 40 -6.65 -49.78 -33.28
CA PRO A 40 -5.97 -49.92 -31.99
C PRO A 40 -5.71 -48.52 -31.39
N THR A 41 -6.16 -48.34 -30.16
CA THR A 41 -5.90 -47.11 -29.37
C THR A 41 -4.40 -47.10 -29.03
N GLU A 42 -3.62 -46.20 -29.62
CA GLU A 42 -2.31 -45.86 -29.12
C GLU A 42 -2.43 -45.22 -27.75
N GLU A 43 -1.68 -45.72 -26.77
CA GLU A 43 -1.57 -45.10 -25.44
C GLU A 43 -1.08 -43.65 -25.60
N PRO A 44 -1.68 -42.69 -24.85
CA PRO A 44 -1.26 -41.28 -24.93
C PRO A 44 0.19 -41.19 -24.42
N THR A 45 1.08 -40.74 -25.29
CA THR A 45 2.45 -40.37 -24.94
C THR A 45 2.41 -39.32 -23.83
N PRO A 46 3.10 -39.50 -22.68
CA PRO A 46 3.07 -38.52 -21.63
C PRO A 46 3.61 -37.20 -22.16
N SER A 47 2.80 -36.14 -22.00
CA SER A 47 3.22 -34.79 -22.33
C SER A 47 4.49 -34.44 -21.54
N PRO A 48 5.50 -33.84 -22.15
CA PRO A 48 6.71 -33.48 -21.42
C PRO A 48 6.37 -32.52 -20.28
N THR A 49 6.72 -32.93 -19.07
CA THR A 49 6.64 -32.05 -17.88
C THR A 49 7.37 -30.75 -18.19
N PRO A 50 6.74 -29.59 -18.05
CA PRO A 50 7.45 -28.33 -18.29
C PRO A 50 8.65 -28.25 -17.36
N LEU A 51 9.82 -28.01 -17.95
CA LEU A 51 11.03 -27.75 -17.19
C LEU A 51 10.76 -26.56 -16.26
N PRO A 52 11.12 -26.60 -14.97
CA PRO A 52 10.96 -25.45 -14.09
C PRO A 52 11.71 -24.28 -14.71
N THR A 53 10.97 -23.22 -15.01
CA THR A 53 11.54 -21.95 -15.47
C THR A 53 12.46 -21.45 -14.36
N ALA A 54 13.75 -21.35 -14.64
CA ALA A 54 14.72 -20.85 -13.67
C ALA A 54 14.23 -19.46 -13.19
N THR A 55 13.95 -19.36 -11.91
CA THR A 55 13.69 -18.07 -11.26
C THR A 55 14.90 -17.17 -11.55
N PRO A 56 14.72 -15.97 -12.10
CA PRO A 56 15.84 -15.09 -12.36
C PRO A 56 16.60 -14.87 -11.05
N THR A 57 17.87 -15.23 -11.01
CA THR A 57 18.75 -14.94 -9.88
C THR A 57 18.93 -13.42 -9.86
N VAL A 58 18.23 -12.76 -8.95
CA VAL A 58 18.37 -11.33 -8.71
C VAL A 58 19.65 -11.14 -7.91
N GLU A 59 20.59 -10.32 -8.42
CA GLU A 59 21.76 -9.96 -7.63
C GLU A 59 21.31 -9.29 -6.32
N PRO A 60 21.80 -9.76 -5.16
CA PRO A 60 21.46 -9.12 -3.89
C PRO A 60 21.94 -7.69 -3.90
N LEU A 61 21.10 -6.78 -3.38
CA LEU A 61 21.53 -5.41 -3.09
C LEU A 61 22.72 -5.45 -2.12
N PRO A 62 23.62 -4.45 -2.19
CA PRO A 62 24.63 -4.31 -1.15
C PRO A 62 23.93 -4.25 0.22
N PRO A 63 24.53 -4.84 1.26
CA PRO A 63 23.94 -4.83 2.59
C PRO A 63 23.60 -3.39 3.00
N PHE A 64 22.43 -3.20 3.60
CA PHE A 64 22.09 -1.95 4.24
C PHE A 64 23.16 -1.61 5.28
N PRO A 65 23.45 -0.33 5.51
CA PRO A 65 24.35 0.06 6.60
C PRO A 65 23.87 -0.57 7.90
N GLU A 66 24.82 -1.09 8.65
CA GLU A 66 24.56 -1.86 9.86
C GLU A 66 23.70 -1.04 10.84
N SER A 67 22.72 -1.72 11.42
CA SER A 67 21.83 -1.39 12.55
C SER A 67 21.52 0.08 12.91
N PRO A 68 20.24 0.36 13.26
CA PRO A 68 19.76 1.70 13.66
C PRO A 68 20.43 2.32 14.89
N THR A 69 21.27 1.57 15.59
CA THR A 69 22.12 2.12 16.65
C THR A 69 23.21 3.04 16.14
N ASP A 70 23.46 3.06 14.83
CA ASP A 70 24.49 3.87 14.17
C ASP A 70 23.93 5.14 13.54
N ILE A 71 23.04 5.83 14.22
CA ILE A 71 22.79 7.25 13.95
C ILE A 71 24.07 7.98 14.39
N HIS A 72 24.89 8.39 13.40
CA HIS A 72 26.23 8.87 13.63
C HIS A 72 26.33 10.34 14.05
N VAL A 73 25.22 11.07 14.08
CA VAL A 73 25.22 12.48 14.45
C VAL A 73 25.46 12.62 15.94
N LYS A 74 26.54 13.29 16.29
CA LYS A 74 26.91 13.53 17.68
C LYS A 74 25.97 14.53 18.34
N GLU A 75 25.68 14.32 19.61
CA GLU A 75 24.85 15.20 20.47
C GLU A 75 25.47 16.61 20.70
N GLU A 76 26.59 16.92 20.05
CA GLU A 76 27.41 18.13 20.30
C GLU A 76 26.75 19.44 19.82
N ASP A 77 25.66 19.39 19.05
CA ASP A 77 25.06 20.59 18.42
C ASP A 77 24.02 21.32 19.29
N GLY A 78 24.01 21.09 20.60
CA GLY A 78 23.21 21.88 21.53
C GLY A 78 21.71 21.69 21.49
N GLY A 79 21.24 20.54 20.98
CA GLY A 79 19.87 20.07 21.04
C GLY A 79 19.62 19.09 22.19
N GLU A 80 18.39 18.66 22.32
CA GLU A 80 18.00 17.59 23.25
C GLU A 80 16.98 16.65 22.60
N PHE A 81 17.09 15.39 22.94
CA PHE A 81 16.09 14.38 22.58
C PHE A 81 14.87 14.51 23.51
N ARG A 82 13.68 14.57 22.94
CA ARG A 82 12.40 14.58 23.66
C ARG A 82 11.40 13.66 22.97
N SER A 83 10.82 12.73 23.70
CA SER A 83 9.69 11.94 23.18
C SER A 83 8.56 12.83 22.69
N LEU A 84 8.01 12.47 21.54
CA LEU A 84 6.87 13.17 20.98
C LEU A 84 5.57 12.67 21.65
N PRO A 85 4.67 13.56 22.08
CA PRO A 85 3.41 13.12 22.67
C PRO A 85 2.54 12.40 21.63
N LEU A 86 1.73 11.45 22.07
CA LEU A 86 0.69 10.82 21.25
C LEU A 86 -0.47 11.80 21.03
N ASP A 87 -0.25 12.80 20.21
CA ASP A 87 -1.23 13.82 19.83
C ASP A 87 -1.21 14.00 18.32
N ILE A 88 -2.35 13.77 17.69
CA ILE A 88 -2.48 13.78 16.22
C ILE A 88 -2.27 15.18 15.60
N GLU A 89 -2.36 16.23 16.39
CA GLU A 89 -2.16 17.62 15.93
C GLU A 89 -0.72 18.09 16.07
N GLN A 90 0.08 17.43 16.88
CA GLN A 90 1.48 17.79 17.07
C GLN A 90 2.37 17.17 16.01
N GLY A 91 3.26 17.98 15.46
CA GLY A 91 4.32 17.54 14.56
C GLY A 91 5.62 17.23 15.29
N GLY A 92 6.64 16.90 14.51
CA GLY A 92 8.02 16.69 14.97
C GLY A 92 8.75 17.99 15.26
N ALA A 93 9.98 17.87 15.77
CA ALA A 93 10.91 18.95 15.93
C ALA A 93 11.23 19.64 14.59
N LYS A 94 11.69 20.89 14.62
CA LYS A 94 12.16 21.58 13.44
C LYS A 94 13.39 20.86 12.89
N LEU A 95 13.39 20.58 11.59
CA LEU A 95 14.48 19.88 10.94
C LEU A 95 15.78 20.70 10.97
N VAL A 96 16.89 20.00 11.24
CA VAL A 96 18.23 20.58 11.09
C VAL A 96 18.56 20.84 9.62
N PRO A 97 19.58 21.65 9.28
CA PRO A 97 19.98 21.87 7.91
C PRO A 97 20.33 20.56 7.19
N PHE A 98 19.90 20.44 5.94
CA PHE A 98 20.10 19.25 5.11
C PHE A 98 20.45 19.60 3.67
N THR A 99 21.03 18.63 2.95
CA THR A 99 21.42 18.78 1.55
C THR A 99 20.66 17.76 0.69
N TYR A 100 20.17 18.21 -0.46
CA TYR A 100 19.54 17.34 -1.46
C TYR A 100 20.55 16.86 -2.51
N THR A 101 20.37 15.59 -2.90
CA THR A 101 20.83 15.07 -4.20
C THR A 101 19.64 14.61 -5.03
N SER A 102 19.84 14.29 -6.32
CA SER A 102 18.73 13.94 -7.23
C SER A 102 18.14 12.55 -6.95
N ASP A 103 18.99 11.55 -6.76
CA ASP A 103 18.60 10.14 -6.72
C ASP A 103 18.76 9.49 -5.34
N ILE A 104 19.69 9.97 -4.55
CA ILE A 104 19.88 9.56 -3.15
C ILE A 104 19.92 10.82 -2.30
N SER A 105 19.16 10.84 -1.23
CA SER A 105 19.14 11.96 -0.27
C SER A 105 19.04 11.42 1.14
N VAL A 106 19.87 11.91 2.02
CA VAL A 106 19.90 11.51 3.43
C VAL A 106 19.53 12.70 4.31
N TYR A 107 18.67 12.45 5.27
CA TYR A 107 18.46 13.30 6.43
C TYR A 107 18.87 12.53 7.67
N GLU A 108 19.63 13.16 8.52
CA GLU A 108 20.09 12.57 9.77
C GLU A 108 20.18 13.62 10.85
N ASP A 109 19.65 13.28 12.02
CA ASP A 109 19.88 13.96 13.29
C ASP A 109 20.00 12.90 14.40
N PRO A 110 20.32 13.26 15.66
CA PRO A 110 20.52 12.27 16.73
C PRO A 110 19.31 11.38 17.04
N SER A 111 18.14 11.67 16.50
CA SER A 111 16.91 10.92 16.76
C SER A 111 16.38 10.11 15.58
N ILE A 112 16.76 10.47 14.35
CA ILE A 112 16.22 9.84 13.15
C ILE A 112 17.22 9.89 11.99
N ARG A 113 17.29 8.81 11.23
CA ARG A 113 17.95 8.76 9.93
C ARG A 113 16.98 8.30 8.87
N VAL A 114 16.91 9.02 7.77
CA VAL A 114 16.12 8.64 6.59
C VAL A 114 16.97 8.75 5.35
N GLU A 115 17.12 7.64 4.62
CA GLU A 115 17.82 7.58 3.35
C GLU A 115 16.83 7.30 2.22
N TYR A 116 16.61 8.29 1.37
CA TYR A 116 15.71 8.20 0.22
C TYR A 116 16.47 7.80 -1.03
N HIS A 117 15.87 6.90 -1.81
CA HIS A 117 16.38 6.42 -3.08
C HIS A 117 15.33 6.52 -4.19
N ARG A 118 15.78 6.93 -5.38
CA ARG A 118 15.08 6.82 -6.64
C ARG A 118 15.87 5.87 -7.55
N VAL A 119 15.26 4.79 -7.98
CA VAL A 119 15.91 3.73 -8.74
C VAL A 119 15.20 3.50 -10.07
N ASN A 120 15.97 3.42 -11.15
CA ASN A 120 15.46 2.92 -12.42
C ASN A 120 15.53 1.40 -12.41
N GLY A 121 14.38 0.74 -12.35
CA GLY A 121 14.28 -0.73 -12.26
C GLY A 121 14.67 -1.48 -13.53
N GLY A 122 15.06 -0.77 -14.60
CA GLY A 122 15.56 -1.34 -15.84
C GLY A 122 14.62 -2.39 -16.44
N LYS A 123 15.20 -3.44 -17.05
CA LYS A 123 14.43 -4.55 -17.63
C LYS A 123 13.82 -5.47 -16.58
N THR A 124 14.43 -5.58 -15.41
CA THR A 124 13.98 -6.49 -14.35
C THR A 124 12.63 -6.08 -13.79
N TRP A 125 12.48 -4.82 -13.43
CA TRP A 125 11.25 -4.32 -12.83
C TRP A 125 10.33 -3.60 -13.81
N GLY A 126 10.88 -2.99 -14.86
CA GLY A 126 10.12 -2.28 -15.89
C GLY A 126 9.56 -0.94 -15.44
N VAL A 127 9.82 -0.53 -14.21
CA VAL A 127 9.33 0.72 -13.60
C VAL A 127 10.42 1.44 -12.86
N VAL A 128 10.28 2.76 -12.71
CA VAL A 128 11.01 3.51 -11.71
C VAL A 128 10.34 3.28 -10.36
N TYR A 129 11.13 3.07 -9.32
CA TYR A 129 10.62 2.91 -7.96
C TYR A 129 11.38 3.81 -6.99
N TYR A 130 10.75 4.08 -5.87
CA TYR A 130 11.23 5.00 -4.86
C TYR A 130 11.07 4.34 -3.51
N PHE A 131 12.11 4.34 -2.71
CA PHE A 131 12.03 3.84 -1.34
C PHE A 131 12.79 4.74 -0.39
N ALA A 132 12.44 4.64 0.88
CA ALA A 132 13.20 5.27 1.94
C ALA A 132 13.41 4.28 3.07
N ASP A 133 14.67 4.11 3.45
CA ASP A 133 15.11 3.44 4.66
C ASP A 133 14.99 4.41 5.83
N ILE A 134 14.38 3.97 6.94
CA ILE A 134 13.96 4.84 8.04
C ILE A 134 14.34 4.20 9.36
N GLN A 135 15.19 4.86 10.12
CA GLN A 135 15.61 4.43 11.45
C GLN A 135 15.25 5.53 12.45
N ILE A 136 14.57 5.15 13.52
CA ILE A 136 14.13 6.07 14.58
C ILE A 136 14.60 5.59 15.95
N LYS A 137 14.72 6.50 16.92
CA LYS A 137 15.12 6.16 18.29
C LYS A 137 13.97 5.65 19.17
N GLU A 138 12.75 6.10 18.88
CA GLU A 138 11.59 5.72 19.68
C GLU A 138 10.30 5.59 18.84
N PRO A 139 9.32 4.77 19.29
CA PRO A 139 8.12 4.46 18.52
C PRO A 139 7.27 5.69 18.17
N THR A 140 7.23 6.70 19.04
CA THR A 140 6.39 7.90 18.86
C THR A 140 6.81 8.79 17.69
N GLN A 141 7.98 8.52 17.09
CA GLN A 141 8.43 9.21 15.89
C GLN A 141 7.74 8.69 14.61
N MET A 142 7.16 7.47 14.63
CA MET A 142 6.21 7.01 13.60
C MET A 142 4.81 7.51 13.95
N ARG A 143 4.29 8.43 13.19
CA ARG A 143 3.10 9.22 13.51
C ARG A 143 2.07 9.20 12.41
N THR A 144 0.86 9.60 12.75
CA THR A 144 -0.24 9.79 11.80
C THR A 144 -0.86 11.17 11.94
N SER A 145 -1.53 11.64 10.90
CA SER A 145 -2.33 12.85 10.95
C SER A 145 -3.47 12.81 9.93
N PHE A 146 -4.65 13.26 10.33
CA PHE A 146 -5.78 13.41 9.43
C PHE A 146 -5.65 14.65 8.51
N ALA A 147 -6.43 14.65 7.43
CA ALA A 147 -6.56 15.80 6.53
C ALA A 147 -7.19 17.02 7.21
N THR A 148 -7.92 16.82 8.31
CA THR A 148 -8.43 17.90 9.17
C THR A 148 -7.29 18.50 9.99
N ASN A 149 -7.46 19.76 10.39
CA ASN A 149 -6.55 20.42 11.33
C ASN A 149 -7.13 20.42 12.76
N THR A 150 -8.01 19.48 13.05
CA THR A 150 -8.69 19.39 14.33
C THR A 150 -8.67 17.96 14.82
N THR A 151 -8.71 17.75 16.12
CA THR A 151 -8.87 16.43 16.76
C THR A 151 -10.20 15.76 16.39
N LYS A 152 -11.13 16.51 15.78
CA LYS A 152 -12.40 15.96 15.35
C LYS A 152 -12.24 15.12 14.09
N PHE A 153 -12.44 13.82 14.23
CA PHE A 153 -12.45 12.87 13.12
C PHE A 153 -13.50 13.24 12.07
N ASN A 154 -13.06 13.37 10.82
CA ASN A 154 -13.93 13.62 9.67
C ASN A 154 -13.47 12.81 8.46
N PRO A 155 -14.13 11.67 8.17
CA PRO A 155 -13.74 10.80 7.06
C PRO A 155 -13.93 11.45 5.67
N ASN A 156 -14.71 12.53 5.57
CA ASN A 156 -14.93 13.22 4.31
C ASN A 156 -13.88 14.32 4.03
N ALA A 157 -13.08 14.69 5.01
CA ALA A 157 -12.01 15.65 4.80
C ALA A 157 -10.85 15.00 4.06
N LYS A 158 -10.40 15.64 2.99
CA LYS A 158 -9.28 15.16 2.16
C LYS A 158 -8.37 16.31 1.78
N LYS A 159 -7.05 16.07 1.85
CA LYS A 159 -5.99 16.97 1.36
C LYS A 159 -4.86 16.12 0.77
N THR A 160 -4.00 16.71 -0.06
CA THR A 160 -2.80 16.01 -0.53
C THR A 160 -1.85 15.71 0.64
N VAL A 161 -1.05 14.65 0.54
CA VAL A 161 -0.04 14.31 1.58
C VAL A 161 0.83 15.52 1.91
N ARG A 162 1.26 16.26 0.88
CA ARG A 162 2.06 17.47 1.04
C ARG A 162 1.32 18.56 1.85
N ALA A 163 0.03 18.78 1.59
CA ALA A 163 -0.74 19.79 2.30
C ALA A 163 -1.01 19.41 3.78
N ILE A 164 -1.17 18.10 4.06
CA ILE A 164 -1.29 17.63 5.44
C ILE A 164 0.06 17.75 6.16
N SER A 165 1.13 17.29 5.54
CA SER A 165 2.46 17.23 6.14
C SER A 165 3.10 18.62 6.38
N ALA A 166 2.71 19.64 5.62
CA ALA A 166 3.33 20.97 5.69
C ALA A 166 3.30 21.62 7.09
N ARG A 167 2.39 21.20 7.96
CA ARG A 167 2.25 21.72 9.33
C ARG A 167 2.96 20.88 10.40
N LEU A 168 3.54 19.73 10.01
CA LEU A 168 3.95 18.68 10.95
C LEU A 168 5.47 18.47 11.03
N ASN A 169 6.24 19.19 10.23
CA ASN A 169 7.70 19.04 10.10
C ASN A 169 8.16 17.59 9.92
N PRO A 170 7.56 16.78 9.03
CA PRO A 170 8.01 15.41 8.84
C PRO A 170 9.36 15.38 8.14
N VAL A 171 10.19 14.40 8.47
CA VAL A 171 11.34 14.04 7.64
C VAL A 171 10.84 13.37 6.37
N ILE A 172 9.93 12.39 6.53
CA ILE A 172 9.25 11.73 5.42
C ILE A 172 7.77 11.52 5.77
N ALA A 173 6.90 11.65 4.76
CA ALA A 173 5.47 11.36 4.88
C ALA A 173 4.97 10.61 3.65
N ILE A 174 4.05 9.69 3.86
CA ILE A 174 3.32 8.94 2.83
C ILE A 174 1.81 9.02 3.11
N ASN A 175 0.99 8.66 2.11
CA ASN A 175 -0.44 8.47 2.36
C ASN A 175 -0.69 7.33 3.37
N GLY A 176 -1.81 7.41 4.07
CA GLY A 176 -2.31 6.34 4.91
C GLY A 176 -3.14 5.31 4.14
N ASP A 177 -4.04 4.65 4.87
CA ASP A 177 -5.05 3.79 4.30
C ASP A 177 -6.24 4.59 3.70
N PHE A 178 -7.18 3.89 3.10
CA PHE A 178 -8.37 4.51 2.51
C PHE A 178 -9.60 4.29 3.39
N PHE A 179 -9.52 4.60 4.68
CA PHE A 179 -10.57 4.35 5.66
C PHE A 179 -11.91 5.06 5.36
N ALA A 180 -11.94 6.03 4.46
CA ALA A 180 -13.15 6.69 4.00
C ALA A 180 -13.74 6.06 2.73
N GLY A 181 -13.06 5.07 2.17
CA GLY A 181 -13.50 4.31 1.01
C GLY A 181 -14.36 3.10 1.37
N PHE A 182 -14.63 2.28 0.38
CA PHE A 182 -15.40 1.05 0.49
C PHE A 182 -16.78 1.30 1.13
N SER A 183 -17.15 0.54 2.17
CA SER A 183 -18.38 0.76 2.92
C SER A 183 -18.26 1.90 3.94
N GLY A 184 -17.04 2.40 4.17
CA GLY A 184 -16.75 3.40 5.19
C GLY A 184 -16.68 2.83 6.61
N ASN A 185 -16.50 1.50 6.74
CA ASN A 185 -16.47 0.80 8.02
C ASN A 185 -15.07 0.33 8.44
N ALA A 186 -14.01 0.71 7.72
CA ALA A 186 -12.65 0.37 8.09
C ALA A 186 -12.32 0.82 9.52
N PHE A 187 -11.62 -0.02 10.26
CA PHE A 187 -11.14 0.28 11.62
C PHE A 187 -10.15 1.45 11.60
N VAL A 188 -10.30 2.40 12.50
CA VAL A 188 -9.44 3.58 12.56
C VAL A 188 -8.97 3.81 14.00
N LEU A 189 -7.69 3.52 14.25
CA LEU A 189 -6.96 3.85 15.48
C LEU A 189 -5.72 4.66 15.10
N ARG A 190 -5.57 5.85 15.63
CA ARG A 190 -4.44 6.75 15.34
C ARG A 190 -3.93 7.38 16.63
N GLN A 191 -2.63 7.34 16.83
CA GLN A 191 -1.95 7.93 17.99
C GLN A 191 -2.54 7.46 19.34
N GLY A 192 -2.97 6.19 19.42
CA GLY A 192 -3.52 5.57 20.63
C GLY A 192 -5.02 5.79 20.87
N ASP A 193 -5.71 6.54 20.02
CA ASP A 193 -7.15 6.79 20.11
C ASP A 193 -7.92 6.04 19.02
N VAL A 194 -9.04 5.41 19.40
CA VAL A 194 -9.98 4.77 18.47
C VAL A 194 -10.96 5.80 17.96
N TYR A 195 -10.94 6.04 16.66
CA TYR A 195 -11.85 6.95 15.98
C TYR A 195 -13.04 6.25 15.34
N ARG A 196 -12.87 4.99 14.98
CA ARG A 196 -13.92 4.11 14.47
C ARG A 196 -13.60 2.66 14.86
N ASP A 197 -14.57 2.00 15.50
CA ASP A 197 -14.42 0.63 16.02
C ASP A 197 -14.98 -0.44 15.06
N SER A 198 -15.71 -0.04 14.01
CA SER A 198 -16.13 -0.99 12.98
C SER A 198 -14.95 -1.51 12.16
N CYS A 199 -15.13 -2.61 11.46
CA CYS A 199 -14.09 -3.27 10.68
C CYS A 199 -14.65 -3.74 9.33
N GLU A 200 -13.90 -3.57 8.27
CA GLU A 200 -14.20 -4.18 6.97
C GLU A 200 -13.84 -5.68 7.01
N PRO A 201 -14.78 -6.59 6.73
CA PRO A 201 -14.55 -8.01 6.99
C PRO A 201 -13.50 -8.65 6.09
N ASN A 202 -13.21 -8.02 4.95
CA ASN A 202 -12.36 -8.63 3.93
C ASN A 202 -10.98 -7.94 3.79
N PHE A 203 -10.58 -7.09 4.70
CA PHE A 203 -9.32 -6.34 4.61
C PHE A 203 -8.40 -6.69 5.77
N ASP A 204 -7.14 -7.01 5.45
CA ASP A 204 -6.12 -7.19 6.48
C ASP A 204 -5.99 -5.90 7.32
N VAL A 205 -5.58 -6.05 8.56
CA VAL A 205 -5.31 -4.93 9.47
C VAL A 205 -3.84 -4.96 9.87
N LEU A 206 -3.13 -3.87 9.63
CA LEU A 206 -1.82 -3.62 10.21
C LEU A 206 -2.00 -2.92 11.54
N LEU A 207 -1.49 -3.49 12.62
CA LEU A 207 -1.39 -2.88 13.93
C LEU A 207 0.06 -2.46 14.19
N VAL A 208 0.24 -1.30 14.80
CA VAL A 208 1.53 -0.82 15.30
C VAL A 208 1.41 -0.66 16.80
N ASP A 209 2.17 -1.41 17.57
CA ASP A 209 2.13 -1.36 19.03
C ASP A 209 2.94 -0.17 19.60
N GLU A 210 2.89 -0.01 20.91
CA GLU A 210 3.58 1.06 21.64
C GLU A 210 5.10 0.96 21.62
N GLU A 211 5.65 -0.17 21.20
CA GLU A 211 7.07 -0.37 20.96
C GLU A 211 7.47 -0.15 19.50
N GLY A 212 6.49 0.12 18.62
CA GLY A 212 6.67 0.34 17.19
C GLY A 212 6.70 -0.94 16.37
N ASP A 213 6.39 -2.10 16.96
CA ASP A 213 6.39 -3.35 16.22
C ASP A 213 5.10 -3.52 15.41
N PHE A 214 5.23 -4.13 14.22
CA PHE A 214 4.15 -4.38 13.28
C PHE A 214 3.55 -5.76 13.50
N HIS A 215 2.23 -5.80 13.59
CA HIS A 215 1.45 -7.05 13.68
C HIS A 215 0.37 -7.02 12.60
N VAL A 216 0.10 -8.16 11.98
CA VAL A 216 -0.92 -8.27 10.94
C VAL A 216 -2.02 -9.20 11.41
N ILE A 217 -3.26 -8.71 11.36
CA ILE A 217 -4.45 -9.55 11.45
C ILE A 217 -4.96 -9.73 10.02
N THR A 218 -4.96 -10.96 9.56
CA THR A 218 -5.35 -11.29 8.18
C THR A 218 -6.87 -11.42 8.06
N ALA A 219 -7.40 -11.09 6.88
CA ALA A 219 -8.84 -11.05 6.61
C ALA A 219 -9.55 -12.41 6.66
N ASP A 220 -8.81 -13.51 6.72
CA ASP A 220 -9.34 -14.86 6.94
C ASP A 220 -9.69 -15.15 8.42
N GLN A 221 -9.35 -14.24 9.34
CA GLN A 221 -9.73 -14.29 10.74
C GLN A 221 -11.05 -13.56 10.99
N ASP A 222 -11.71 -13.84 12.12
CA ASP A 222 -12.88 -13.08 12.55
C ASP A 222 -12.47 -11.71 13.12
N LEU A 223 -12.26 -10.76 12.23
CA LEU A 223 -11.80 -9.40 12.58
C LEU A 223 -12.73 -8.68 13.55
N ALA A 224 -14.03 -9.06 13.61
CA ALA A 224 -14.97 -8.41 14.51
C ALA A 224 -14.78 -8.83 15.97
N SER A 225 -14.29 -10.04 16.20
CA SER A 225 -14.08 -10.60 17.55
C SER A 225 -12.69 -10.32 18.12
N ILE A 226 -11.73 -9.90 17.29
CA ILE A 226 -10.35 -9.67 17.71
C ILE A 226 -10.24 -8.26 18.33
N ASP A 227 -9.61 -8.17 19.51
CA ASP A 227 -9.18 -6.89 20.07
C ASP A 227 -8.07 -6.30 19.21
N LYS A 228 -8.30 -5.09 18.69
CA LYS A 228 -7.37 -4.33 17.85
C LYS A 228 -6.72 -3.17 18.61
N THR A 229 -6.97 -3.08 19.90
CA THR A 229 -6.42 -2.02 20.77
C THR A 229 -5.26 -2.51 21.62
N THR A 230 -5.12 -3.83 21.76
CA THR A 230 -4.06 -4.50 22.52
C THR A 230 -3.58 -5.72 21.75
N ILE A 231 -2.28 -5.90 21.64
CA ILE A 231 -1.64 -7.08 21.06
C ILE A 231 -0.47 -7.53 21.94
N ASP A 232 -0.45 -8.81 22.32
CA ASP A 232 0.58 -9.40 23.19
C ASP A 232 0.82 -8.62 24.51
N GLY A 233 -0.25 -8.03 25.05
CA GLY A 233 -0.21 -7.22 26.27
C GLY A 233 0.28 -5.79 26.08
N LYS A 234 0.60 -5.37 24.86
CA LYS A 234 1.05 -4.03 24.50
C LYS A 234 -0.10 -3.22 23.90
N LYS A 235 -0.13 -1.92 24.18
CA LYS A 235 -1.11 -1.01 23.58
C LYS A 235 -0.83 -0.81 22.09
N VAL A 236 -1.87 -0.87 21.26
CA VAL A 236 -1.80 -0.47 19.85
C VAL A 236 -1.90 1.04 19.77
N ILE A 237 -0.97 1.67 19.05
CA ILE A 237 -0.94 3.13 18.86
C ILE A 237 -1.41 3.58 17.49
N ASN A 238 -1.27 2.71 16.47
CA ASN A 238 -1.84 2.96 15.15
C ASN A 238 -2.37 1.66 14.56
N ALA A 239 -3.47 1.74 13.81
CA ALA A 239 -3.99 0.62 13.03
C ALA A 239 -4.46 1.11 11.66
N PHE A 240 -4.09 0.35 10.63
CA PHE A 240 -4.41 0.64 9.23
C PHE A 240 -5.16 -0.53 8.63
N GLN A 241 -6.34 -0.28 8.09
CA GLN A 241 -7.13 -1.32 7.45
C GLN A 241 -7.26 -1.04 5.95
N PHE A 242 -6.42 -1.73 5.16
CA PHE A 242 -6.40 -1.70 3.70
C PHE A 242 -5.84 -3.03 3.19
N GLY A 243 -4.53 -3.16 3.05
CA GLY A 243 -3.86 -4.39 2.63
C GLY A 243 -3.91 -4.66 1.12
N PRO A 244 -3.62 -5.88 0.72
CA PRO A 244 -3.25 -6.99 1.59
C PRO A 244 -1.85 -6.83 2.19
N ALA A 245 -1.58 -7.57 3.27
CA ALA A 245 -0.21 -7.84 3.69
C ALA A 245 0.47 -8.72 2.63
N LEU A 246 1.71 -8.40 2.32
CA LEU A 246 2.52 -9.12 1.30
C LEU A 246 3.53 -10.07 1.93
N VAL A 247 4.00 -9.74 3.14
CA VAL A 247 4.85 -10.57 3.98
C VAL A 247 4.32 -10.48 5.40
N VAL A 248 4.17 -11.61 6.07
CA VAL A 248 3.74 -11.73 7.47
C VAL A 248 4.74 -12.65 8.19
N ASP A 249 5.28 -12.18 9.30
CA ASP A 249 6.28 -12.91 10.10
C ASP A 249 7.47 -13.43 9.27
N GLY A 250 7.94 -12.59 8.34
CA GLY A 250 9.03 -12.91 7.42
C GLY A 250 8.67 -13.88 6.30
N GLN A 251 7.41 -14.32 6.20
CA GLN A 251 6.96 -15.26 5.18
C GLN A 251 6.17 -14.52 4.08
N PRO A 252 6.56 -14.67 2.80
CA PRO A 252 5.80 -14.09 1.70
C PRO A 252 4.43 -14.75 1.59
N VAL A 253 3.40 -13.93 1.41
CA VAL A 253 2.04 -14.40 1.13
C VAL A 253 1.99 -14.95 -0.30
N GLU A 254 1.42 -16.14 -0.47
CA GLU A 254 1.27 -16.81 -1.76
C GLU A 254 0.42 -15.99 -2.74
N ASP A 255 0.71 -16.11 -4.04
CA ASP A 255 0.03 -15.32 -5.08
C ASP A 255 -1.48 -15.54 -5.07
N GLU A 256 -1.93 -16.78 -4.91
CA GLU A 256 -3.34 -17.15 -4.85
C GLU A 256 -4.05 -16.44 -3.68
N LYS A 257 -3.41 -16.37 -2.54
CA LYS A 257 -3.95 -15.67 -1.36
C LYS A 257 -3.94 -14.15 -1.53
N LEU A 258 -2.98 -13.59 -2.27
CA LEU A 258 -2.99 -12.17 -2.61
C LEU A 258 -4.18 -11.83 -3.50
N VAL A 259 -4.52 -12.71 -4.45
CA VAL A 259 -5.67 -12.53 -5.33
C VAL A 259 -6.98 -12.65 -4.55
N ASP A 260 -7.12 -13.67 -3.70
CA ASP A 260 -8.33 -13.90 -2.90
C ASP A 260 -8.56 -12.81 -1.84
N ARG A 261 -7.48 -12.21 -1.32
CA ARG A 261 -7.53 -11.10 -0.37
C ARG A 261 -7.67 -9.73 -1.02
N ALA A 262 -7.57 -9.66 -2.32
CA ALA A 262 -7.79 -8.45 -3.08
C ALA A 262 -9.30 -8.22 -3.23
N HIS A 263 -9.88 -7.68 -2.25
CA HIS A 263 -11.26 -7.58 -1.83
C HIS A 263 -12.17 -6.85 -2.77
N SER A 264 -11.63 -6.22 -3.76
CA SER A 264 -12.36 -5.66 -4.85
C SER A 264 -11.53 -5.78 -6.11
N PRO A 265 -11.99 -6.51 -7.13
CA PRO A 265 -11.36 -6.50 -8.45
C PRO A 265 -11.18 -5.07 -8.98
N ARG A 266 -11.97 -4.13 -8.46
CA ARG A 266 -11.94 -2.73 -8.86
C ARG A 266 -10.90 -1.92 -8.12
N ASP A 267 -10.69 -2.17 -6.83
CA ASP A 267 -9.88 -1.29 -5.98
C ASP A 267 -8.46 -1.83 -5.73
N ALA A 268 -8.29 -3.13 -5.54
CA ALA A 268 -6.96 -3.72 -5.38
C ALA A 268 -6.34 -4.15 -6.71
N GLN A 269 -7.15 -4.61 -7.66
CA GLN A 269 -6.69 -5.04 -9.00
C GLN A 269 -5.34 -5.78 -8.94
N PRO A 270 -5.25 -6.92 -8.22
CA PRO A 270 -3.98 -7.59 -7.92
C PRO A 270 -3.22 -7.98 -9.17
N ASP A 271 -3.97 -8.37 -10.23
CA ASP A 271 -3.42 -8.80 -11.52
C ASP A 271 -3.11 -7.64 -12.45
N MET A 272 -3.55 -6.43 -12.13
CA MET A 272 -3.29 -5.25 -12.93
C MET A 272 -2.11 -4.48 -12.38
N ALA A 273 -1.25 -4.02 -13.30
CA ALA A 273 -0.20 -3.08 -12.96
C ALA A 273 -0.82 -1.77 -12.49
N ASN A 274 -0.51 -1.37 -11.27
CA ASN A 274 -0.97 -0.12 -10.66
C ASN A 274 0.13 0.47 -9.80
N GLN A 275 0.10 1.78 -9.59
CA GLN A 275 0.98 2.40 -8.62
C GLN A 275 0.65 1.89 -7.22
N ARG A 276 1.66 1.47 -6.47
CA ARG A 276 1.52 0.85 -5.15
C ARG A 276 2.27 1.67 -4.11
N MET A 277 1.76 1.63 -2.89
CA MET A 277 2.43 2.13 -1.70
C MET A 277 2.54 0.99 -0.70
N GLY A 278 3.73 0.79 -0.15
CA GLY A 278 4.00 -0.20 0.89
C GLY A 278 4.77 0.39 2.05
N ILE A 279 4.51 -0.14 3.23
CA ILE A 279 5.28 0.10 4.45
C ILE A 279 5.77 -1.23 4.98
N MET A 280 7.00 -1.26 5.50
CA MET A 280 7.69 -2.47 5.93
C MET A 280 8.36 -2.25 7.27
N GLN A 281 8.46 -3.32 8.06
CA GLN A 281 9.36 -3.38 9.20
C GLN A 281 10.51 -4.34 8.91
N LEU A 282 11.74 -3.86 9.09
CA LEU A 282 12.98 -4.63 8.87
C LEU A 282 13.58 -5.12 10.19
N GLY A 283 13.27 -4.46 11.28
CA GLY A 283 13.75 -4.75 12.61
C GLY A 283 13.18 -3.75 13.62
N LYS A 284 13.69 -3.79 14.83
CA LYS A 284 13.24 -2.88 15.91
C LYS A 284 13.51 -1.43 15.52
N LEU A 285 12.44 -0.62 15.42
CA LEU A 285 12.48 0.79 15.05
C LEU A 285 13.16 1.08 13.69
N HIS A 286 13.20 0.05 12.83
CA HIS A 286 13.74 0.10 11.49
C HIS A 286 12.67 -0.24 10.47
N TYR A 287 12.34 0.72 9.62
CA TYR A 287 11.24 0.64 8.67
C TYR A 287 11.71 1.00 7.26
N MET A 288 10.90 0.62 6.29
CA MET A 288 11.06 1.10 4.92
C MET A 288 9.71 1.43 4.33
N VAL A 289 9.67 2.46 3.48
CA VAL A 289 8.51 2.76 2.64
C VAL A 289 8.90 2.63 1.19
N LEU A 290 8.01 2.07 0.37
CA LEU A 290 8.26 1.80 -1.04
C LEU A 290 7.06 2.23 -1.88
N THR A 291 7.33 2.88 -3.01
CA THR A 291 6.32 3.13 -4.05
C THR A 291 6.94 2.97 -5.43
N CYS A 292 6.14 2.64 -6.43
CA CYS A 292 6.56 2.57 -7.82
C CYS A 292 5.93 3.72 -8.63
N ALA A 293 6.50 3.98 -9.82
CA ALA A 293 5.99 5.00 -10.72
C ALA A 293 4.63 4.58 -11.31
N HIS A 294 3.99 5.53 -11.99
CA HIS A 294 2.65 5.49 -12.56
C HIS A 294 2.25 4.19 -13.28
N TYR A 295 3.10 3.58 -14.10
CA TYR A 295 2.76 2.33 -14.79
C TYR A 295 2.63 1.13 -13.83
N GLY A 296 3.19 1.25 -12.64
CA GLY A 296 2.94 0.35 -11.53
C GLY A 296 3.39 -1.09 -11.70
N LEU A 297 3.01 -1.88 -10.72
CA LEU A 297 3.26 -3.33 -10.63
C LEU A 297 1.98 -4.04 -10.18
N THR A 298 1.84 -5.32 -10.58
CA THR A 298 0.88 -6.24 -9.93
C THR A 298 1.27 -6.44 -8.46
N LEU A 299 0.36 -6.88 -7.62
CA LEU A 299 0.67 -7.13 -6.19
C LEU A 299 1.78 -8.16 -5.99
N PRO A 300 1.79 -9.32 -6.67
CA PRO A 300 2.90 -10.26 -6.56
C PRO A 300 4.25 -9.62 -6.95
N ARG A 301 4.30 -8.89 -8.04
CA ARG A 301 5.54 -8.22 -8.45
C ARG A 301 5.96 -7.09 -7.50
N PHE A 302 5.01 -6.40 -6.90
CA PHE A 302 5.31 -5.39 -5.89
C PHE A 302 5.83 -6.02 -4.59
N ARG A 303 5.27 -7.19 -4.18
CA ARG A 303 5.83 -8.02 -3.10
C ARG A 303 7.29 -8.37 -3.37
N ASP A 304 7.56 -8.92 -4.55
CA ASP A 304 8.91 -9.36 -4.92
C ASP A 304 9.90 -8.17 -4.95
N LEU A 305 9.47 -7.01 -5.46
CA LEU A 305 10.27 -5.79 -5.40
C LEU A 305 10.51 -5.34 -3.96
N ALA A 306 9.49 -5.37 -3.10
CA ALA A 306 9.60 -4.98 -1.70
C ALA A 306 10.55 -5.91 -0.93
N MET A 307 10.47 -7.22 -1.16
CA MET A 307 11.42 -8.19 -0.62
C MET A 307 12.84 -7.94 -1.12
N TYR A 308 12.99 -7.64 -2.41
CA TYR A 308 14.30 -7.34 -3.00
C TYR A 308 14.92 -6.08 -2.37
N VAL A 309 14.19 -4.96 -2.29
CA VAL A 309 14.73 -3.70 -1.74
C VAL A 309 14.99 -3.78 -0.24
N SER A 310 14.28 -4.63 0.49
CA SER A 310 14.52 -4.92 1.91
C SER A 310 15.61 -5.97 2.14
N ASN A 311 16.30 -6.40 1.08
CA ASN A 311 17.27 -7.50 1.12
C ASN A 311 16.70 -8.77 1.79
N TYR A 312 15.40 -9.04 1.59
CA TYR A 312 14.65 -10.15 2.20
C TYR A 312 14.66 -10.16 3.74
N GLN A 313 14.86 -9.00 4.36
CA GLN A 313 14.91 -8.86 5.82
C GLN A 313 13.59 -8.40 6.43
N ALA A 314 12.62 -7.97 5.62
CA ALA A 314 11.35 -7.50 6.13
C ALA A 314 10.58 -8.61 6.86
N SER A 315 10.28 -8.38 8.14
CA SER A 315 9.36 -9.22 8.92
C SER A 315 7.92 -9.01 8.50
N THR A 316 7.58 -7.80 8.09
CA THR A 316 6.24 -7.41 7.64
C THR A 316 6.34 -6.49 6.45
N ILE A 317 5.54 -6.76 5.41
CA ILE A 317 5.30 -5.85 4.28
C ILE A 317 3.80 -5.69 4.13
N TYR A 318 3.32 -4.46 4.20
CA TYR A 318 1.90 -4.15 4.14
C TYR A 318 1.61 -3.08 3.09
N THR A 319 0.54 -3.25 2.29
CA THR A 319 0.15 -2.26 1.29
C THR A 319 -0.84 -1.25 1.84
N LEU A 320 -0.69 -0.02 1.40
CA LEU A 320 -1.57 1.12 1.67
C LEU A 320 -2.29 1.53 0.38
N ASP A 321 -3.13 2.59 0.44
CA ASP A 321 -3.87 3.07 -0.72
C ASP A 321 -2.93 3.35 -1.91
N GLY A 322 -3.29 2.81 -3.05
CA GLY A 322 -2.51 2.82 -4.28
C GLY A 322 -2.93 3.90 -5.29
N GLY A 323 -2.49 3.73 -6.54
CA GLY A 323 -2.81 4.66 -7.61
C GLY A 323 -2.30 6.07 -7.31
N ASN A 324 -3.07 7.08 -7.67
CA ASN A 324 -2.70 8.49 -7.45
C ASN A 324 -2.63 8.90 -5.97
N SER A 325 -3.10 8.05 -5.06
CA SER A 325 -2.92 8.25 -3.61
C SER A 325 -1.50 7.96 -3.16
N SER A 326 -0.74 7.14 -3.88
CA SER A 326 0.65 6.80 -3.57
C SER A 326 1.55 8.03 -3.68
N GLN A 327 1.71 8.76 -2.61
CA GLN A 327 2.50 9.99 -2.52
C GLN A 327 3.58 9.84 -1.44
N MET A 328 4.82 10.16 -1.80
CA MET A 328 5.96 10.20 -0.89
C MET A 328 6.53 11.62 -0.85
N ILE A 329 6.52 12.23 0.32
CA ILE A 329 7.04 13.57 0.59
C ILE A 329 8.25 13.44 1.49
N PHE A 330 9.41 13.82 1.00
CA PHE A 330 10.66 13.83 1.78
C PHE A 330 11.16 15.25 1.91
N LEU A 331 11.37 15.73 3.14
CA LEU A 331 11.81 17.08 3.46
C LEU A 331 10.94 18.15 2.77
N GLY A 332 9.62 17.97 2.82
CA GLY A 332 8.64 18.88 2.23
C GLY A 332 8.52 18.83 0.71
N ARG A 333 9.29 17.95 0.01
CA ARG A 333 9.24 17.81 -1.45
C ARG A 333 8.66 16.46 -1.85
N LYS A 334 7.76 16.46 -2.83
CA LYS A 334 7.27 15.25 -3.47
C LYS A 334 8.41 14.55 -4.22
N LYS A 335 8.53 13.25 -4.03
CA LYS A 335 9.62 12.43 -4.54
C LYS A 335 9.23 11.46 -5.62
N ASN A 336 8.01 10.97 -5.64
CA ASN A 336 7.54 10.02 -6.64
C ASN A 336 6.65 10.69 -7.69
N ASN A 337 6.65 10.14 -8.89
CA ASN A 337 5.74 10.57 -9.94
C ASN A 337 4.40 9.87 -9.75
N THR A 338 3.33 10.63 -9.61
CA THR A 338 1.95 10.17 -9.71
C THR A 338 1.45 10.34 -11.15
N ASP A 339 0.34 9.68 -11.48
CA ASP A 339 -0.31 9.85 -12.78
C ASP A 339 -0.67 11.32 -13.00
N THR A 340 -0.24 11.85 -14.13
CA THR A 340 -0.55 13.21 -14.57
C THR A 340 -1.77 13.27 -15.50
N ASN A 341 -2.52 12.15 -15.64
CA ASN A 341 -3.72 12.14 -16.46
C ASN A 341 -4.73 13.15 -15.89
N PRO A 342 -5.12 14.20 -16.65
CA PRO A 342 -6.02 15.25 -16.17
C PRO A 342 -7.42 14.71 -15.82
N ASP A 343 -7.82 13.56 -16.37
CA ASP A 343 -9.12 12.96 -16.10
C ASP A 343 -9.16 12.23 -14.73
N THR A 344 -7.99 11.84 -14.21
CA THR A 344 -7.84 11.11 -12.93
C THR A 344 -7.12 11.94 -11.87
N ALA A 345 -6.28 12.88 -12.27
CA ALA A 345 -5.60 13.82 -11.39
C ALA A 345 -6.54 14.96 -10.99
N LYS A 346 -6.70 15.17 -9.68
CA LYS A 346 -7.60 16.21 -9.17
C LYS A 346 -6.88 17.52 -8.81
N ASP A 347 -5.57 17.55 -8.96
CA ASP A 347 -4.79 18.78 -8.85
C ASP A 347 -3.79 18.90 -10.01
N LYS A 348 -3.14 20.08 -10.11
CA LYS A 348 -2.19 20.38 -11.19
C LYS A 348 -0.91 19.52 -11.17
N GLU A 349 -0.67 18.80 -10.08
CA GLU A 349 0.53 18.01 -9.86
C GLU A 349 0.23 16.49 -9.88
N GLY A 350 -1.00 16.10 -10.21
CA GLY A 350 -1.42 14.69 -10.26
C GLY A 350 -1.54 14.05 -8.88
N GLU A 351 -1.72 14.84 -7.82
CA GLU A 351 -1.88 14.36 -6.45
C GLU A 351 -3.36 14.17 -6.11
N ARG A 352 -3.74 12.97 -5.69
CA ARG A 352 -5.08 12.72 -5.16
C ARG A 352 -5.14 13.17 -3.70
N PRO A 353 -6.16 13.93 -3.29
CA PRO A 353 -6.40 14.20 -1.88
C PRO A 353 -6.72 12.91 -1.11
N VAL A 354 -6.05 12.70 0.02
CA VAL A 354 -6.17 11.55 0.93
C VAL A 354 -6.77 11.97 2.26
N THR A 355 -7.23 11.02 3.06
CA THR A 355 -7.88 11.25 4.36
C THR A 355 -6.91 11.43 5.50
N ASP A 356 -5.76 10.77 5.40
CA ASP A 356 -4.69 10.81 6.41
C ASP A 356 -3.32 10.50 5.81
N ILE A 357 -2.32 10.64 6.64
CA ILE A 357 -0.93 10.33 6.33
C ILE A 357 -0.26 9.53 7.44
N ILE A 358 0.76 8.75 7.07
CA ILE A 358 1.78 8.24 7.95
C ILE A 358 3.03 9.10 7.76
N TYR A 359 3.69 9.47 8.84
CA TYR A 359 4.93 10.23 8.74
C TYR A 359 5.91 9.89 9.85
N PHE A 360 7.18 10.11 9.56
CA PHE A 360 8.26 9.97 10.52
C PHE A 360 8.86 11.33 10.80
N ALA A 361 9.05 11.63 12.08
CA ALA A 361 9.43 12.95 12.55
C ALA A 361 10.65 12.91 13.45
N SER A 362 11.41 14.00 13.42
CA SER A 362 12.52 14.20 14.36
C SER A 362 11.99 14.43 15.77
N SER A 363 12.68 13.86 16.75
CA SER A 363 12.54 14.10 18.20
C SER A 363 13.72 14.90 18.75
N TRP A 364 14.55 15.48 17.89
CA TRP A 364 15.70 16.29 18.26
C TRP A 364 15.36 17.78 18.25
N PHE A 365 15.22 18.38 19.43
CA PHE A 365 14.86 19.78 19.58
C PHE A 365 16.13 20.62 19.74
N THR A 366 16.45 21.42 18.73
CA THR A 366 17.52 22.42 18.82
C THR A 366 17.11 23.59 19.69
N LYS A 367 18.08 24.16 20.45
CA LYS A 367 17.88 25.34 21.31
C LYS A 367 17.59 26.60 20.51
#